data_b4302c66c87062a18e5fbc9615173d2a
#
_entry.id   b4302c66c87062a18e5fbc9615173d2a
#
_cell.length_a   1.000
_cell.length_b   1.000
_cell.length_c   1.000
_cell.angle_alpha   90.00
_cell.angle_beta   90.00
_cell.angle_gamma   90.00
#
_symmetry.space_group_name_H-M   'P 1'
#
loop_
_entity.id
_entity.type
_entity.pdbx_description
1 polymer ?
#
loop_
_entity_poly.entity_id
_entity_poly.type
_entity_poly.pdbx_seq_one_letter_code
_entity_poly.pdbx_strand_id
1 'polypeptide(L)'
;METRYGSWLGAGIREEFDYYADVCFRAFGDRVKYWTTFNEPNLFTKFAYLLGEYPPNHCSPPFGACNSGNSRREPYVAAHNILLSHAAAVNNYKKNYQAKQGGSIGIVVAMKWYEPLTNRTEDIRAARRALSFEVEWFLDPIFFGDYPREMREMLSANLPKFTPEEKKLMQNKVDFIGINQYTAIYARDCISLPCNIMTYEGNAMVLATGERDGVLIGKPTAFKGYYDVPQGMEQAVKYVNERYENTPVYVTENGYSQQSDNSVEDLINDVGRVNYLQGYLTSISSAVRKGANVRGYFVWSLIDNFEWGFGYTVRFGLYHVDFETQKRIPKTSAKWYRGFLAGAGPVDDQVQALKADS
;
A
#
# COMPACT_ATOMS: atom_id res chain seq x y z
N MET A 1 -2.44 -25.03 4.53
CA MET A 1 -1.26 -24.16 4.72
C MET A 1 -1.03 -23.89 6.20
N GLU A 2 -2.03 -23.34 6.95
CA GLU A 2 -1.89 -23.06 8.37
C GLU A 2 -1.47 -24.27 9.19
N THR A 3 -2.23 -25.35 9.14
CA THR A 3 -1.97 -26.60 9.88
C THR A 3 -0.66 -27.30 9.51
N ARG A 4 -0.16 -27.12 8.28
CA ARG A 4 1.06 -27.79 7.80
C ARG A 4 2.33 -26.99 8.06
N TYR A 5 2.26 -25.67 7.90
CA TYR A 5 3.45 -24.80 7.91
C TYR A 5 3.38 -23.69 8.97
N GLY A 6 2.25 -23.52 9.68
CA GLY A 6 2.01 -22.34 10.51
C GLY A 6 1.92 -21.07 9.67
N SER A 7 1.26 -21.18 8.49
CA SER A 7 1.14 -20.09 7.52
C SER A 7 2.51 -19.51 7.13
N TRP A 8 2.64 -18.18 7.15
CA TRP A 8 3.88 -17.48 6.77
C TRP A 8 5.01 -17.56 7.80
N LEU A 9 4.79 -18.21 8.97
CA LEU A 9 5.84 -18.41 9.96
C LEU A 9 6.78 -19.58 9.62
N GLY A 10 6.31 -20.54 8.83
CA GLY A 10 7.10 -21.69 8.43
C GLY A 10 7.79 -21.53 7.08
N ALA A 11 9.06 -21.90 6.99
CA ALA A 11 9.84 -21.75 5.76
C ALA A 11 9.31 -22.56 4.55
N GLY A 12 8.61 -23.68 4.80
CA GLY A 12 8.04 -24.52 3.73
C GLY A 12 6.99 -23.83 2.85
N ILE A 13 6.39 -22.72 3.33
CA ILE A 13 5.46 -21.90 2.52
C ILE A 13 6.11 -21.30 1.28
N ARG A 14 7.44 -21.10 1.31
CA ARG A 14 8.21 -20.49 0.21
C ARG A 14 8.13 -21.35 -1.06
N GLU A 15 8.28 -22.66 -0.93
CA GLU A 15 8.20 -23.61 -2.05
C GLU A 15 6.78 -23.71 -2.60
N GLU A 16 5.79 -23.73 -1.71
CA GLU A 16 4.38 -23.78 -2.11
C GLU A 16 3.95 -22.49 -2.88
N PHE A 17 4.46 -21.35 -2.45
CA PHE A 17 4.18 -20.09 -3.17
C PHE A 17 4.87 -20.05 -4.54
N ASP A 18 6.12 -20.50 -4.64
CA ASP A 18 6.83 -20.59 -5.93
C ASP A 18 6.12 -21.56 -6.88
N TYR A 19 5.65 -22.71 -6.38
CA TYR A 19 4.83 -23.64 -7.16
C TYR A 19 3.51 -22.99 -7.64
N TYR A 20 2.82 -22.27 -6.75
CA TYR A 20 1.60 -21.54 -7.11
C TYR A 20 1.86 -20.50 -8.22
N ALA A 21 2.93 -19.73 -8.06
CA ALA A 21 3.35 -18.74 -9.06
C ALA A 21 3.67 -19.38 -10.41
N ASP A 22 4.39 -20.52 -10.41
CA ASP A 22 4.70 -21.31 -11.60
C ASP A 22 3.44 -21.78 -12.34
N VAL A 23 2.44 -22.29 -11.60
CA VAL A 23 1.15 -22.67 -12.19
C VAL A 23 0.48 -21.47 -12.85
N CYS A 24 0.48 -20.27 -12.21
CA CYS A 24 -0.09 -19.06 -12.77
C CYS A 24 0.66 -18.61 -14.03
N PHE A 25 1.98 -18.59 -14.02
CA PHE A 25 2.80 -18.19 -15.17
C PHE A 25 2.55 -19.10 -16.38
N ARG A 26 2.44 -20.41 -16.16
CA ARG A 26 2.11 -21.38 -17.22
C ARG A 26 0.69 -21.20 -17.78
N ALA A 27 -0.28 -20.99 -16.88
CA ALA A 27 -1.69 -20.99 -17.27
C ALA A 27 -2.13 -19.66 -17.91
N PHE A 28 -1.52 -18.52 -17.57
CA PHE A 28 -2.01 -17.19 -17.91
C PHE A 28 -0.98 -16.29 -18.63
N GLY A 29 0.27 -16.69 -18.73
CA GLY A 29 1.35 -15.86 -19.27
C GLY A 29 1.25 -15.53 -20.77
N ASP A 30 0.38 -16.21 -21.51
CA ASP A 30 0.02 -15.86 -22.89
C ASP A 30 -0.74 -14.50 -22.95
N ARG A 31 -1.51 -14.17 -21.92
CA ARG A 31 -2.41 -13.00 -21.85
C ARG A 31 -2.09 -12.02 -20.73
N VAL A 32 -1.47 -12.45 -19.63
CA VAL A 32 -1.05 -11.56 -18.53
C VAL A 32 0.36 -11.07 -18.78
N LYS A 33 0.54 -9.75 -18.82
CA LYS A 33 1.83 -9.10 -19.10
C LYS A 33 2.42 -8.40 -17.87
N TYR A 34 1.62 -8.10 -16.87
CA TYR A 34 2.10 -7.48 -15.62
C TYR A 34 1.74 -8.36 -14.44
N TRP A 35 2.76 -8.86 -13.76
CA TRP A 35 2.62 -9.73 -12.61
C TRP A 35 3.00 -9.01 -11.33
N THR A 36 2.17 -9.08 -10.32
CA THR A 36 2.54 -8.71 -8.96
C THR A 36 2.58 -9.95 -8.10
N THR A 37 3.68 -10.16 -7.40
CA THR A 37 3.83 -11.34 -6.52
C THR A 37 2.94 -11.22 -5.30
N PHE A 38 2.97 -10.06 -4.63
CA PHE A 38 2.18 -9.75 -3.45
C PHE A 38 1.58 -8.35 -3.57
N ASN A 39 0.38 -8.20 -3.03
CA ASN A 39 -0.26 -6.92 -2.75
C ASN A 39 -0.20 -6.63 -1.25
N GLU A 40 0.36 -5.48 -0.88
CA GLU A 40 0.42 -4.96 0.51
C GLU A 40 0.90 -5.94 1.57
N PRO A 41 2.00 -6.68 1.35
CA PRO A 41 2.47 -7.64 2.33
C PRO A 41 2.86 -6.99 3.67
N ASN A 42 3.23 -5.70 3.66
CA ASN A 42 3.49 -4.90 4.83
C ASN A 42 2.24 -4.67 5.69
N LEU A 43 1.07 -4.41 5.09
CA LEU A 43 -0.19 -4.33 5.83
C LEU A 43 -0.67 -5.70 6.29
N PHE A 44 -0.58 -6.71 5.42
CA PHE A 44 -0.96 -8.06 5.79
C PHE A 44 -0.19 -8.54 7.03
N THR A 45 1.13 -8.40 7.06
CA THR A 45 1.94 -8.83 8.21
C THR A 45 1.62 -8.04 9.47
N LYS A 46 1.32 -6.73 9.33
CA LYS A 46 0.90 -5.89 10.44
C LYS A 46 -0.44 -6.34 11.02
N PHE A 47 -1.45 -6.51 10.19
CA PHE A 47 -2.79 -6.88 10.66
C PHE A 47 -2.88 -8.34 11.12
N ALA A 48 -2.15 -9.26 10.50
CA ALA A 48 -2.22 -10.69 10.83
C ALA A 48 -1.35 -11.09 12.03
N TYR A 49 -0.14 -10.49 12.19
CA TYR A 49 0.87 -10.95 13.14
C TYR A 49 1.33 -9.91 14.17
N LEU A 50 0.98 -8.62 13.99
CA LEU A 50 1.26 -7.59 14.99
C LEU A 50 0.00 -7.28 15.81
N LEU A 51 -1.12 -6.98 15.10
CA LEU A 51 -2.38 -6.54 15.71
C LEU A 51 -3.38 -7.69 15.92
N GLY A 52 -3.27 -8.77 15.13
CA GLY A 52 -4.14 -9.94 15.20
C GLY A 52 -5.56 -9.68 14.68
N GLU A 53 -5.74 -8.68 13.82
CA GLU A 53 -7.03 -8.32 13.23
C GLU A 53 -7.40 -9.22 12.05
N TYR A 54 -6.40 -9.76 11.35
CA TYR A 54 -6.59 -10.68 10.22
C TYR A 54 -6.13 -12.10 10.59
N PRO A 55 -6.67 -13.14 9.96
CA PRO A 55 -6.13 -14.49 10.11
C PRO A 55 -4.63 -14.55 9.77
N PRO A 56 -3.83 -15.28 10.57
CA PRO A 56 -4.20 -16.25 11.60
C PRO A 56 -4.49 -15.66 13.00
N ASN A 57 -4.67 -14.36 13.15
CA ASN A 57 -5.01 -13.67 14.41
C ASN A 57 -3.94 -13.84 15.49
N HIS A 58 -2.69 -13.68 15.13
CA HIS A 58 -1.56 -13.71 16.03
C HIS A 58 -1.20 -12.32 16.55
N CYS A 59 -1.14 -12.17 17.85
CA CYS A 59 -0.65 -10.95 18.48
C CYS A 59 -0.28 -11.17 19.94
N SER A 60 0.39 -10.19 20.54
CA SER A 60 0.67 -10.16 21.98
C SER A 60 0.64 -8.72 22.51
N PRO A 61 0.42 -8.53 23.83
CA PRO A 61 0.49 -7.21 24.44
C PRO A 61 1.83 -6.50 24.13
N PRO A 62 1.79 -5.19 23.93
CA PRO A 62 0.68 -4.26 24.08
C PRO A 62 -0.15 -4.06 22.80
N PHE A 63 0.17 -4.72 21.69
CA PHE A 63 -0.41 -4.47 20.37
C PHE A 63 -1.76 -5.17 20.16
N GLY A 64 -2.05 -6.20 20.92
CA GLY A 64 -3.32 -6.93 20.89
C GLY A 64 -3.41 -7.97 22.01
N ALA A 65 -4.58 -8.60 22.14
CA ALA A 65 -4.87 -9.62 23.15
C ALA A 65 -5.35 -10.93 22.49
N CYS A 66 -4.50 -11.49 21.63
CA CYS A 66 -4.77 -12.75 20.95
C CYS A 66 -4.46 -13.98 21.84
N ASN A 67 -5.07 -15.12 21.50
CA ASN A 67 -4.82 -16.40 22.21
C ASN A 67 -3.39 -16.94 21.95
N SER A 68 -2.75 -16.49 20.87
CA SER A 68 -1.39 -16.91 20.47
C SER A 68 -0.71 -15.79 19.69
N GLY A 69 0.61 -15.87 19.59
CA GLY A 69 1.41 -14.97 18.78
C GLY A 69 2.46 -14.18 19.57
N ASN A 70 3.36 -13.57 18.83
CA ASN A 70 4.41 -12.69 19.35
C ASN A 70 4.59 -11.48 18.43
N SER A 71 3.92 -10.38 18.77
CA SER A 71 3.92 -9.13 17.98
C SER A 71 5.30 -8.49 17.81
N ARG A 72 6.28 -8.88 18.63
CA ARG A 72 7.65 -8.35 18.52
C ARG A 72 8.51 -9.13 17.54
N ARG A 73 8.10 -10.35 17.13
CA ARG A 73 8.91 -11.23 16.30
C ARG A 73 8.18 -11.77 15.07
N GLU A 74 6.95 -12.26 15.23
CA GLU A 74 6.22 -12.97 14.15
C GLU A 74 5.96 -12.11 12.91
N PRO A 75 5.63 -10.81 12.99
CA PRO A 75 5.47 -9.98 11.80
C PRO A 75 6.72 -10.00 10.91
N TYR A 76 7.90 -9.98 11.54
CA TYR A 76 9.18 -9.96 10.83
C TYR A 76 9.58 -11.32 10.27
N VAL A 77 9.21 -12.41 10.95
CA VAL A 77 9.40 -13.77 10.42
C VAL A 77 8.48 -14.01 9.23
N ALA A 78 7.21 -13.64 9.33
CA ALA A 78 6.25 -13.74 8.24
C ALA A 78 6.69 -12.90 7.02
N ALA A 79 7.08 -11.64 7.24
CA ALA A 79 7.61 -10.78 6.18
C ALA A 79 8.87 -11.36 5.53
N HIS A 80 9.76 -11.95 6.31
CA HIS A 80 10.97 -12.60 5.78
C HIS A 80 10.64 -13.77 4.86
N ASN A 81 9.69 -14.63 5.24
CA ASN A 81 9.23 -15.73 4.39
C ASN A 81 8.51 -15.22 3.12
N ILE A 82 7.72 -14.15 3.23
CA ILE A 82 7.06 -13.49 2.09
C ILE A 82 8.10 -12.91 1.12
N LEU A 83 9.13 -12.21 1.62
CA LEU A 83 10.21 -11.68 0.80
C LEU A 83 10.97 -12.78 0.04
N LEU A 84 11.24 -13.90 0.69
CA LEU A 84 11.91 -15.03 0.03
C LEU A 84 11.01 -15.77 -0.95
N SER A 85 9.72 -15.83 -0.69
CA SER A 85 8.72 -16.33 -1.64
C SER A 85 8.61 -15.43 -2.87
N HIS A 86 8.61 -14.11 -2.65
CA HIS A 86 8.68 -13.13 -3.73
C HIS A 86 9.92 -13.33 -4.61
N ALA A 87 11.09 -13.44 -3.97
CA ALA A 87 12.34 -13.60 -4.69
C ALA A 87 12.39 -14.91 -5.50
N ALA A 88 11.85 -16.01 -4.96
CA ALA A 88 11.74 -17.28 -5.66
C ALA A 88 10.85 -17.15 -6.91
N ALA A 89 9.64 -16.58 -6.77
CA ALA A 89 8.71 -16.37 -7.87
C ALA A 89 9.29 -15.44 -8.95
N VAL A 90 9.97 -14.35 -8.55
CA VAL A 90 10.65 -13.43 -9.52
C VAL A 90 11.75 -14.17 -10.29
N ASN A 91 12.58 -14.95 -9.58
CA ASN A 91 13.64 -15.75 -10.22
C ASN A 91 13.06 -16.79 -11.17
N ASN A 92 12.00 -17.49 -10.76
CA ASN A 92 11.30 -18.47 -11.59
C ASN A 92 10.75 -17.83 -12.87
N TYR A 93 10.03 -16.70 -12.74
CA TYR A 93 9.48 -15.97 -13.87
C TYR A 93 10.57 -15.53 -14.86
N LYS A 94 11.60 -14.85 -14.35
CA LYS A 94 12.68 -14.33 -15.21
C LYS A 94 13.44 -15.42 -15.93
N LYS A 95 13.73 -16.52 -15.25
CA LYS A 95 14.49 -17.63 -15.81
C LYS A 95 13.71 -18.46 -16.84
N ASN A 96 12.43 -18.74 -16.55
CA ASN A 96 11.68 -19.76 -17.29
C ASN A 96 10.62 -19.20 -18.23
N TYR A 97 10.13 -17.97 -17.99
CA TYR A 97 8.94 -17.44 -18.65
C TYR A 97 9.13 -16.09 -19.32
N GLN A 98 9.83 -15.15 -18.70
CA GLN A 98 9.86 -13.74 -19.15
C GLN A 98 10.27 -13.58 -20.60
N ALA A 99 11.32 -14.25 -21.05
CA ALA A 99 11.82 -14.17 -22.43
C ALA A 99 10.78 -14.64 -23.47
N LYS A 100 9.94 -15.61 -23.12
CA LYS A 100 8.91 -16.16 -24.01
C LYS A 100 7.60 -15.38 -23.95
N GLN A 101 7.24 -14.88 -22.76
CA GLN A 101 5.96 -14.24 -22.50
C GLN A 101 6.00 -12.71 -22.69
N GLY A 102 7.18 -12.10 -22.61
CA GLY A 102 7.39 -10.65 -22.81
C GLY A 102 6.68 -9.80 -21.76
N GLY A 103 6.53 -10.31 -20.53
CA GLY A 103 5.88 -9.62 -19.43
C GLY A 103 6.87 -9.02 -18.44
N SER A 104 6.34 -8.35 -17.43
CA SER A 104 7.07 -7.71 -16.33
C SER A 104 6.57 -8.22 -14.99
N ILE A 105 7.45 -8.28 -13.98
CA ILE A 105 7.10 -8.75 -12.63
C ILE A 105 7.56 -7.75 -11.58
N GLY A 106 6.68 -7.48 -10.61
CA GLY A 106 6.92 -6.53 -9.52
C GLY A 106 6.30 -6.97 -8.20
N ILE A 107 6.30 -6.05 -7.25
CA ILE A 107 5.63 -6.15 -5.95
C ILE A 107 4.86 -4.87 -5.67
N VAL A 108 3.74 -4.98 -4.96
CA VAL A 108 2.93 -3.83 -4.54
C VAL A 108 3.05 -3.65 -3.03
N VAL A 109 3.39 -2.44 -2.58
CA VAL A 109 3.45 -2.09 -1.15
C VAL A 109 2.46 -0.96 -0.83
N ALA A 110 1.83 -1.04 0.33
CA ALA A 110 1.07 0.08 0.86
C ALA A 110 2.02 1.17 1.36
N MET A 111 1.64 2.42 1.15
CA MET A 111 2.43 3.57 1.55
C MET A 111 1.57 4.73 2.01
N LYS A 112 1.77 5.20 3.21
CA LYS A 112 1.39 6.55 3.63
C LYS A 112 2.58 7.48 3.47
N TRP A 113 2.32 8.75 3.18
CA TRP A 113 3.36 9.76 3.33
C TRP A 113 3.37 10.29 4.76
N TYR A 114 4.55 10.42 5.35
CA TYR A 114 4.71 10.91 6.71
C TYR A 114 5.38 12.28 6.72
N GLU A 115 4.62 13.28 7.17
CA GLU A 115 5.16 14.60 7.47
C GLU A 115 5.59 14.66 8.94
N PRO A 116 6.74 15.26 9.28
CA PRO A 116 7.09 15.46 10.69
C PRO A 116 6.04 16.36 11.38
N LEU A 117 5.59 15.96 12.58
CA LEU A 117 4.60 16.75 13.33
C LEU A 117 5.11 18.16 13.65
N THR A 118 6.42 18.29 13.94
CA THR A 118 7.09 19.57 14.16
C THR A 118 8.42 19.60 13.39
N ASN A 119 9.06 20.79 13.34
CA ASN A 119 10.39 20.93 12.74
C ASN A 119 11.54 20.44 13.65
N ARG A 120 11.23 19.75 14.76
CA ARG A 120 12.23 19.15 15.64
C ARG A 120 12.91 17.98 14.94
N THR A 121 14.20 17.84 15.20
CA THR A 121 15.02 16.74 14.64
C THR A 121 14.42 15.37 14.96
N GLU A 122 13.83 15.19 16.14
CA GLU A 122 13.22 13.95 16.60
C GLU A 122 12.01 13.57 15.73
N ASP A 123 11.13 14.52 15.43
CA ASP A 123 9.94 14.28 14.58
C ASP A 123 10.32 14.06 13.12
N ILE A 124 11.35 14.75 12.61
CA ILE A 124 11.92 14.51 11.28
C ILE A 124 12.45 13.07 11.19
N ARG A 125 13.20 12.62 12.21
CA ARG A 125 13.68 11.24 12.28
C ARG A 125 12.53 10.23 12.44
N ALA A 126 11.46 10.59 13.17
CA ALA A 126 10.30 9.74 13.32
C ALA A 126 9.56 9.53 11.98
N ALA A 127 9.35 10.58 11.19
CA ALA A 127 8.76 10.47 9.86
C ALA A 127 9.59 9.55 8.94
N ARG A 128 10.91 9.69 8.99
CA ARG A 128 11.84 8.83 8.26
C ARG A 128 11.76 7.37 8.72
N ARG A 129 11.76 7.15 10.02
CA ARG A 129 11.64 5.83 10.64
C ARG A 129 10.31 5.15 10.33
N ALA A 130 9.21 5.92 10.25
CA ALA A 130 7.93 5.38 9.83
C ALA A 130 7.98 4.79 8.42
N LEU A 131 8.64 5.45 7.47
CA LEU A 131 8.86 4.91 6.12
C LEU A 131 9.71 3.64 6.14
N SER A 132 10.72 3.56 7.02
CA SER A 132 11.55 2.36 7.16
C SER A 132 10.76 1.14 7.63
N PHE A 133 9.74 1.32 8.48
CA PHE A 133 8.88 0.25 8.98
C PHE A 133 7.65 -0.01 8.10
N GLU A 134 7.43 0.76 7.04
CA GLU A 134 6.29 0.58 6.12
C GLU A 134 6.78 0.14 4.74
N VAL A 135 7.41 1.02 3.98
CA VAL A 135 7.81 0.80 2.59
C VAL A 135 9.16 0.12 2.48
N GLU A 136 10.17 0.68 3.17
CA GLU A 136 11.55 0.20 3.09
C GLU A 136 11.68 -1.22 3.65
N TRP A 137 10.83 -1.60 4.60
CA TRP A 137 10.77 -2.96 5.16
C TRP A 137 10.75 -4.04 4.08
N PHE A 138 9.99 -3.81 3.00
CA PHE A 138 9.90 -4.76 1.89
C PHE A 138 10.80 -4.39 0.72
N LEU A 139 10.95 -3.11 0.39
CA LEU A 139 11.71 -2.71 -0.79
C LEU A 139 13.23 -2.74 -0.57
N ASP A 140 13.74 -2.35 0.61
CA ASP A 140 15.18 -2.36 0.85
C ASP A 140 15.80 -3.75 0.70
N PRO A 141 15.22 -4.85 1.26
CA PRO A 141 15.74 -6.19 1.00
C PRO A 141 15.80 -6.55 -0.48
N ILE A 142 14.80 -6.15 -1.28
CA ILE A 142 14.73 -6.44 -2.71
C ILE A 142 15.81 -5.68 -3.50
N PHE A 143 16.09 -4.42 -3.11
CA PHE A 143 17.01 -3.56 -3.85
C PHE A 143 18.44 -3.58 -3.30
N PHE A 144 18.60 -3.69 -1.98
CA PHE A 144 19.88 -3.58 -1.28
C PHE A 144 20.33 -4.87 -0.57
N GLY A 145 19.48 -5.90 -0.55
CA GLY A 145 19.80 -7.21 0.01
C GLY A 145 19.79 -7.29 1.54
N ASP A 146 19.30 -6.26 2.24
CA ASP A 146 19.10 -6.29 3.68
C ASP A 146 18.01 -5.30 4.11
N TYR A 147 17.50 -5.47 5.33
CA TYR A 147 16.53 -4.59 5.94
C TYR A 147 17.08 -3.19 6.22
N PRO A 148 16.22 -2.15 6.33
CA PRO A 148 16.64 -0.82 6.73
C PRO A 148 17.44 -0.81 8.02
N ARG A 149 18.41 0.10 8.10
CA ARG A 149 19.30 0.25 9.27
C ARG A 149 18.50 0.49 10.55
N GLU A 150 17.49 1.35 10.49
CA GLU A 150 16.61 1.69 11.61
C GLU A 150 15.91 0.43 12.17
N MET A 151 15.44 -0.44 11.29
CA MET A 151 14.84 -1.71 11.71
C MET A 151 15.88 -2.64 12.37
N ARG A 152 17.10 -2.73 11.81
CA ARG A 152 18.19 -3.54 12.40
C ARG A 152 18.54 -3.06 13.81
N GLU A 153 18.65 -1.75 14.01
CA GLU A 153 18.98 -1.15 15.30
C GLU A 153 17.88 -1.35 16.33
N MET A 154 16.61 -1.15 15.95
CA MET A 154 15.48 -1.20 16.89
C MET A 154 15.01 -2.61 17.21
N LEU A 155 15.02 -3.51 16.24
CA LEU A 155 14.49 -4.87 16.40
C LEU A 155 15.55 -5.88 16.81
N SER A 156 16.83 -5.61 16.52
CA SER A 156 17.96 -6.46 16.90
C SER A 156 17.75 -7.94 16.55
N ALA A 157 17.67 -8.83 17.55
CA ALA A 157 17.51 -10.27 17.37
C ALA A 157 16.09 -10.69 16.90
N ASN A 158 15.09 -9.80 16.99
CA ASN A 158 13.74 -10.08 16.51
C ASN A 158 13.61 -10.00 14.99
N LEU A 159 14.53 -9.29 14.32
CA LEU A 159 14.56 -9.17 12.87
C LEU A 159 15.43 -10.28 12.26
N PRO A 160 14.91 -11.16 11.41
CA PRO A 160 15.69 -12.21 10.76
C PRO A 160 16.86 -11.66 9.97
N LYS A 161 17.89 -12.50 9.76
CA LYS A 161 19.03 -12.17 8.90
C LYS A 161 18.97 -13.00 7.64
N PHE A 162 19.22 -12.38 6.50
CA PHE A 162 19.37 -13.11 5.24
C PHE A 162 20.70 -13.85 5.21
N THR A 163 20.67 -15.13 4.82
CA THR A 163 21.89 -15.88 4.50
C THR A 163 22.52 -15.38 3.20
N PRO A 164 23.79 -15.72 2.89
CA PRO A 164 24.39 -15.38 1.60
C PRO A 164 23.58 -15.89 0.39
N GLU A 165 23.00 -17.08 0.49
CA GLU A 165 22.19 -17.70 -0.55
C GLU A 165 20.85 -16.92 -0.74
N GLU A 166 20.20 -16.55 0.35
CA GLU A 166 18.99 -15.75 0.32
C GLU A 166 19.25 -14.35 -0.27
N LYS A 167 20.37 -13.70 0.11
CA LYS A 167 20.79 -12.44 -0.49
C LYS A 167 21.01 -12.56 -1.99
N LYS A 168 21.63 -13.66 -2.45
CA LYS A 168 21.81 -13.94 -3.88
C LYS A 168 20.48 -14.10 -4.61
N LEU A 169 19.49 -14.77 -3.98
CA LEU A 169 18.15 -14.92 -4.54
C LEU A 169 17.45 -13.55 -4.69
N MET A 170 17.62 -12.66 -3.73
CA MET A 170 17.05 -11.30 -3.74
C MET A 170 17.66 -10.38 -4.80
N GLN A 171 18.83 -10.68 -5.38
CA GLN A 171 19.49 -9.86 -6.40
C GLN A 171 18.74 -9.78 -7.74
N ASN A 172 17.75 -10.65 -7.97
CA ASN A 172 16.89 -10.58 -9.14
C ASN A 172 15.92 -9.40 -9.03
N LYS A 173 16.35 -8.22 -9.49
CA LYS A 173 15.57 -6.98 -9.41
C LYS A 173 14.19 -7.16 -10.04
N VAL A 174 13.20 -6.53 -9.43
CA VAL A 174 11.86 -6.39 -10.01
C VAL A 174 11.88 -5.46 -11.23
N ASP A 175 10.90 -5.60 -12.12
CA ASP A 175 10.80 -4.76 -13.32
C ASP A 175 10.02 -3.47 -13.03
N PHE A 176 9.21 -3.47 -11.96
CA PHE A 176 8.47 -2.29 -11.48
C PHE A 176 8.13 -2.40 -9.99
N ILE A 177 7.81 -1.26 -9.40
CA ILE A 177 7.27 -1.13 -8.04
C ILE A 177 5.83 -0.64 -8.16
N GLY A 178 4.89 -1.35 -7.51
CA GLY A 178 3.54 -0.87 -7.29
C GLY A 178 3.44 -0.19 -5.92
N ILE A 179 2.75 0.93 -5.86
CA ILE A 179 2.42 1.61 -4.60
C ILE A 179 0.91 1.81 -4.48
N ASN A 180 0.36 1.43 -3.32
CA ASN A 180 -1.00 1.76 -2.92
C ASN A 180 -0.91 2.93 -1.94
N GLN A 181 -1.34 4.11 -2.37
CA GLN A 181 -1.17 5.34 -1.62
C GLN A 181 -2.49 6.12 -1.57
N TYR A 182 -2.98 6.44 -0.38
CA TYR A 182 -4.30 7.04 -0.17
C TYR A 182 -4.27 8.33 0.64
N THR A 183 -3.20 8.56 1.42
CA THR A 183 -3.18 9.63 2.42
C THR A 183 -1.77 10.04 2.81
N ALA A 184 -1.68 11.19 3.46
CA ALA A 184 -0.52 11.57 4.26
C ALA A 184 -0.95 11.79 5.72
N ILE A 185 0.00 11.69 6.65
CA ILE A 185 -0.25 11.81 8.08
C ILE A 185 0.98 12.42 8.77
N TYR A 186 0.79 13.08 9.90
CA TYR A 186 1.91 13.57 10.71
C TYR A 186 2.53 12.43 11.53
N ALA A 187 3.86 12.48 11.68
CA ALA A 187 4.65 11.58 12.50
C ALA A 187 5.31 12.32 13.65
N ARG A 188 5.13 11.82 14.88
CA ARG A 188 5.78 12.31 16.10
C ARG A 188 6.68 11.23 16.69
N ASP A 189 7.82 11.63 17.23
CA ASP A 189 8.73 10.75 17.94
C ASP A 189 8.14 10.27 19.27
N CYS A 190 8.23 8.96 19.51
CA CYS A 190 7.83 8.31 20.75
C CYS A 190 9.01 7.65 21.50
N ILE A 191 10.24 7.84 21.03
CA ILE A 191 11.47 7.38 21.71
C ILE A 191 11.87 8.38 22.78
N SER A 192 12.01 9.65 22.39
CA SER A 192 12.44 10.74 23.27
C SER A 192 11.29 11.32 24.10
N LEU A 193 10.08 11.29 23.54
CA LEU A 193 8.85 11.77 24.18
C LEU A 193 7.82 10.63 24.21
N PRO A 194 7.60 9.98 25.38
CA PRO A 194 6.70 8.86 25.49
C PRO A 194 5.31 9.16 24.94
N CYS A 195 4.76 8.23 24.18
CA CYS A 195 3.41 8.24 23.66
C CYS A 195 2.59 7.12 24.28
N ASN A 196 1.26 7.18 24.15
CA ASN A 196 0.46 6.01 24.43
C ASN A 196 0.78 4.90 23.44
N ILE A 197 1.21 3.76 23.94
CA ILE A 197 1.69 2.64 23.12
C ILE A 197 0.63 2.09 22.17
N MET A 198 -0.65 2.26 22.51
CA MET A 198 -1.78 1.85 21.66
C MET A 198 -1.94 2.72 20.39
N THR A 199 -1.22 3.83 20.29
CA THR A 199 -1.26 4.74 19.15
C THR A 199 -0.03 4.63 18.26
N TYR A 200 0.89 3.69 18.54
CA TYR A 200 2.10 3.52 17.76
C TYR A 200 1.85 2.93 16.36
N GLU A 201 2.63 3.37 15.40
CA GLU A 201 2.82 2.62 14.17
C GLU A 201 3.76 1.42 14.43
N GLY A 202 3.22 0.44 15.13
CA GLY A 202 3.94 -0.78 15.48
C GLY A 202 5.23 -0.53 16.28
N ASN A 203 6.26 -1.32 15.99
CA ASN A 203 7.55 -1.23 16.65
C ASN A 203 8.42 -0.04 16.19
N ALA A 204 7.91 0.81 15.29
CA ALA A 204 8.62 2.00 14.84
C ALA A 204 8.75 3.10 15.89
N MET A 205 8.00 3.02 17.00
CA MET A 205 7.96 4.03 18.06
C MET A 205 7.60 5.42 17.50
N VAL A 206 6.56 5.47 16.68
CA VAL A 206 6.05 6.68 16.01
C VAL A 206 4.56 6.80 16.30
N LEU A 207 4.13 7.96 16.77
CA LEU A 207 2.72 8.34 16.79
C LEU A 207 2.36 8.93 15.44
N ALA A 208 1.40 8.29 14.74
CA ALA A 208 0.78 8.84 13.54
C ALA A 208 -0.50 9.58 13.91
N THR A 209 -0.61 10.85 13.50
CA THR A 209 -1.78 11.70 13.78
C THR A 209 -2.15 12.54 12.56
N GLY A 210 -3.46 12.71 12.34
CA GLY A 210 -3.99 13.58 11.29
C GLY A 210 -4.06 15.05 11.66
N GLU A 211 -3.65 15.43 12.89
CA GLU A 211 -3.84 16.77 13.41
C GLU A 211 -2.55 17.34 13.99
N ARG A 212 -2.33 18.62 13.76
CA ARG A 212 -1.26 19.43 14.36
C ARG A 212 -1.86 20.76 14.84
N ASP A 213 -1.73 21.01 16.15
CA ASP A 213 -2.21 22.25 16.81
C ASP A 213 -3.70 22.55 16.50
N GLY A 214 -4.56 21.52 16.54
CA GLY A 214 -5.99 21.64 16.25
C GLY A 214 -6.33 21.73 14.75
N VAL A 215 -5.35 21.64 13.85
CA VAL A 215 -5.55 21.73 12.41
C VAL A 215 -5.30 20.38 11.75
N LEU A 216 -6.29 19.89 11.01
CA LEU A 216 -6.17 18.65 10.26
C LEU A 216 -5.21 18.78 9.07
N ILE A 217 -4.47 17.73 8.77
CA ILE A 217 -3.54 17.66 7.62
C ILE A 217 -4.26 17.75 6.26
N GLY A 218 -5.52 17.37 6.23
CA GLY A 218 -6.39 17.39 5.05
C GLY A 218 -7.82 17.10 5.42
N LYS A 219 -8.73 17.09 4.45
CA LYS A 219 -10.14 16.75 4.66
C LYS A 219 -10.26 15.26 5.03
N PRO A 220 -10.91 14.89 6.14
CA PRO A 220 -11.15 13.50 6.48
C PRO A 220 -11.98 12.79 5.40
N THR A 221 -11.67 11.52 5.15
CA THR A 221 -12.49 10.63 4.32
C THR A 221 -13.34 9.72 5.21
N ALA A 222 -14.20 8.90 4.61
CA ALA A 222 -15.00 7.94 5.38
C ALA A 222 -14.13 6.82 6.01
N PHE A 223 -13.00 6.52 5.44
CA PHE A 223 -12.05 5.57 6.01
C PHE A 223 -11.27 6.25 7.14
N LYS A 224 -11.51 5.79 8.36
CA LYS A 224 -10.93 6.41 9.57
C LYS A 224 -9.40 6.49 9.49
N GLY A 225 -8.86 7.68 9.71
CA GLY A 225 -7.42 7.94 9.67
C GLY A 225 -6.86 8.22 8.26
N TYR A 226 -7.73 8.29 7.23
CA TYR A 226 -7.36 8.74 5.90
C TYR A 226 -7.85 10.17 5.64
N TYR A 227 -6.97 10.97 5.09
CA TYR A 227 -7.18 12.38 4.77
C TYR A 227 -6.87 12.63 3.30
N ASP A 228 -7.61 13.54 2.69
CA ASP A 228 -7.34 14.03 1.34
C ASP A 228 -6.15 14.97 1.36
N VAL A 229 -4.98 14.46 0.97
CA VAL A 229 -3.68 15.18 0.99
C VAL A 229 -2.91 14.84 -0.30
N PRO A 230 -3.29 15.42 -1.44
CA PRO A 230 -2.69 15.08 -2.74
C PRO A 230 -1.17 15.28 -2.81
N GLN A 231 -0.65 16.29 -2.10
CA GLN A 231 0.79 16.58 -2.04
C GLN A 231 1.60 15.39 -1.49
N GLY A 232 0.98 14.58 -0.62
CA GLY A 232 1.58 13.36 -0.11
C GLY A 232 1.88 12.33 -1.20
N MET A 233 1.08 12.26 -2.26
CA MET A 233 1.32 11.39 -3.41
C MET A 233 2.57 11.83 -4.19
N GLU A 234 2.75 13.12 -4.43
CA GLU A 234 3.95 13.63 -5.11
C GLU A 234 5.22 13.26 -4.33
N GLN A 235 5.20 13.47 -3.01
CA GLN A 235 6.34 13.16 -2.15
C GLN A 235 6.60 11.65 -2.08
N ALA A 236 5.56 10.82 -1.98
CA ALA A 236 5.67 9.37 -1.98
C ALA A 236 6.31 8.82 -3.26
N VAL A 237 5.79 9.25 -4.41
CA VAL A 237 6.33 8.88 -5.72
C VAL A 237 7.78 9.32 -5.89
N LYS A 238 8.08 10.58 -5.54
CA LYS A 238 9.44 11.12 -5.60
C LYS A 238 10.39 10.30 -4.73
N TYR A 239 9.98 10.00 -3.48
CA TYR A 239 10.77 9.22 -2.54
C TYR A 239 11.12 7.83 -3.07
N VAL A 240 10.12 7.10 -3.58
CA VAL A 240 10.32 5.75 -4.14
C VAL A 240 11.24 5.83 -5.36
N ASN A 241 11.01 6.80 -6.24
CA ASN A 241 11.80 7.00 -7.45
C ASN A 241 13.28 7.28 -7.16
N GLU A 242 13.56 8.18 -6.22
CA GLU A 242 14.92 8.57 -5.84
C GLU A 242 15.66 7.44 -5.12
N ARG A 243 14.96 6.72 -4.21
CA ARG A 243 15.58 5.67 -3.40
C ARG A 243 15.86 4.39 -4.18
N TYR A 244 14.98 4.03 -5.12
CA TYR A 244 15.04 2.73 -5.82
C TYR A 244 15.42 2.87 -7.29
N GLU A 245 16.49 3.63 -7.55
CA GLU A 245 17.21 3.67 -8.85
C GLU A 245 16.33 4.03 -10.04
N ASN A 246 15.35 4.91 -9.86
CA ASN A 246 14.40 5.30 -10.91
C ASN A 246 13.66 4.10 -11.55
N THR A 247 13.45 3.03 -10.78
CA THR A 247 12.65 1.87 -11.21
C THR A 247 11.24 2.33 -11.58
N PRO A 248 10.63 1.80 -12.67
CA PRO A 248 9.26 2.13 -13.05
C PRO A 248 8.28 1.97 -11.87
N VAL A 249 7.49 3.01 -11.60
CA VAL A 249 6.48 3.02 -10.54
C VAL A 249 5.09 2.98 -11.15
N TYR A 250 4.23 2.13 -10.61
CA TYR A 250 2.80 2.15 -10.85
C TYR A 250 2.09 2.53 -9.56
N VAL A 251 1.22 3.54 -9.60
CA VAL A 251 0.25 3.76 -8.52
C VAL A 251 -0.85 2.73 -8.75
N THR A 252 -0.77 1.63 -8.01
CA THR A 252 -1.64 0.47 -8.20
C THR A 252 -2.97 0.61 -7.50
N GLU A 253 -3.02 1.45 -6.45
CA GLU A 253 -4.28 1.85 -5.83
C GLU A 253 -4.19 3.28 -5.31
N ASN A 254 -5.25 4.05 -5.55
CA ASN A 254 -5.55 5.34 -4.94
C ASN A 254 -7.05 5.57 -5.05
N GLY A 255 -7.71 6.06 -3.99
CA GLY A 255 -9.16 6.20 -4.01
C GLY A 255 -9.74 6.93 -2.80
N TYR A 256 -10.96 7.40 -2.98
CA TYR A 256 -11.74 8.16 -2.01
C TYR A 256 -12.88 7.33 -1.46
N SER A 257 -13.00 7.27 -0.14
CA SER A 257 -14.06 6.55 0.54
C SER A 257 -15.26 7.43 0.89
N GLN A 258 -16.47 6.87 0.73
CA GLN A 258 -17.74 7.45 1.18
C GLN A 258 -18.37 6.55 2.24
N GLN A 259 -19.13 7.14 3.17
CA GLN A 259 -19.98 6.39 4.11
C GLN A 259 -21.14 5.73 3.36
N SER A 260 -21.44 4.48 3.73
CA SER A 260 -22.50 3.70 3.04
C SER A 260 -23.91 4.10 3.43
N ASP A 261 -24.08 4.82 4.54
CA ASP A 261 -25.36 5.32 5.08
C ASP A 261 -25.85 6.62 4.43
N ASN A 262 -25.05 7.22 3.52
CA ASN A 262 -25.49 8.34 2.70
C ASN A 262 -26.64 7.92 1.78
N SER A 263 -27.45 8.87 1.34
CA SER A 263 -28.49 8.60 0.34
C SER A 263 -27.89 8.05 -0.96
N VAL A 264 -28.64 7.25 -1.71
CA VAL A 264 -28.15 6.71 -3.00
C VAL A 264 -27.82 7.86 -3.97
N GLU A 265 -28.58 8.96 -3.92
CA GLU A 265 -28.34 10.15 -4.72
C GLU A 265 -26.97 10.78 -4.38
N ASP A 266 -26.66 10.98 -3.08
CA ASP A 266 -25.36 11.50 -2.63
C ASP A 266 -24.20 10.55 -2.98
N LEU A 267 -24.45 9.23 -2.88
CA LEU A 267 -23.46 8.23 -3.26
C LEU A 267 -23.14 8.24 -4.74
N ILE A 268 -24.11 8.52 -5.60
CA ILE A 268 -23.95 8.62 -7.06
C ILE A 268 -23.35 9.95 -7.45
N ASN A 269 -23.78 11.05 -6.82
CA ASN A 269 -23.24 12.40 -7.06
C ASN A 269 -21.97 12.65 -6.26
N ASP A 270 -20.94 11.85 -6.45
CA ASP A 270 -19.73 11.79 -5.67
C ASP A 270 -18.65 12.82 -6.05
N VAL A 271 -19.02 14.10 -6.09
CA VAL A 271 -18.11 15.22 -6.42
C VAL A 271 -16.84 15.24 -5.55
N GLY A 272 -16.96 14.80 -4.28
CA GLY A 272 -15.80 14.65 -3.39
C GLY A 272 -14.73 13.72 -3.95
N ARG A 273 -15.14 12.59 -4.57
CA ARG A 273 -14.21 11.66 -5.23
C ARG A 273 -13.61 12.27 -6.50
N VAL A 274 -14.38 13.01 -7.29
CA VAL A 274 -13.86 13.74 -8.47
C VAL A 274 -12.73 14.67 -8.04
N ASN A 275 -12.96 15.52 -7.04
CA ASN A 275 -11.96 16.47 -6.53
C ASN A 275 -10.71 15.76 -6.00
N TYR A 276 -10.88 14.69 -5.27
CA TYR A 276 -9.79 13.84 -4.76
C TYR A 276 -8.94 13.30 -5.93
N LEU A 277 -9.56 12.62 -6.88
CA LEU A 277 -8.86 12.04 -8.04
C LEU A 277 -8.13 13.11 -8.85
N GLN A 278 -8.75 14.27 -9.06
CA GLN A 278 -8.15 15.42 -9.74
C GLN A 278 -6.89 15.90 -9.01
N GLY A 279 -6.97 16.08 -7.70
CA GLY A 279 -5.84 16.52 -6.88
C GLY A 279 -4.67 15.53 -6.94
N TYR A 280 -4.95 14.23 -6.80
CA TYR A 280 -3.92 13.20 -6.82
C TYR A 280 -3.29 13.01 -8.20
N LEU A 281 -4.07 13.04 -9.28
CA LEU A 281 -3.54 12.98 -10.64
C LEU A 281 -2.71 14.22 -10.99
N THR A 282 -3.10 15.39 -10.50
CA THR A 282 -2.29 16.64 -10.63
C THR A 282 -0.94 16.48 -9.92
N SER A 283 -0.93 15.93 -8.72
CA SER A 283 0.30 15.66 -7.95
C SER A 283 1.21 14.64 -8.63
N ILE A 284 0.65 13.57 -9.19
CA ILE A 284 1.40 12.60 -10.00
C ILE A 284 1.99 13.26 -11.25
N SER A 285 1.20 14.08 -11.97
CA SER A 285 1.66 14.84 -13.13
C SER A 285 2.81 15.77 -12.77
N SER A 286 2.75 16.42 -11.59
CA SER A 286 3.87 17.23 -11.07
C SER A 286 5.13 16.39 -10.84
N ALA A 287 5.00 15.22 -10.20
CA ALA A 287 6.12 14.30 -9.99
C ALA A 287 6.76 13.84 -11.31
N VAL A 288 5.94 13.49 -12.31
CA VAL A 288 6.42 13.07 -13.64
C VAL A 288 7.18 14.21 -14.32
N ARG A 289 6.66 15.43 -14.30
CA ARG A 289 7.37 16.62 -14.84
C ARG A 289 8.71 16.89 -14.15
N LYS A 290 8.86 16.46 -12.89
CA LYS A 290 10.12 16.54 -12.12
C LYS A 290 11.03 15.32 -12.30
N GLY A 291 10.70 14.42 -13.23
CA GLY A 291 11.54 13.29 -13.62
C GLY A 291 11.19 11.94 -12.98
N ALA A 292 10.10 11.84 -12.21
CA ALA A 292 9.68 10.57 -11.64
C ALA A 292 9.17 9.60 -12.74
N ASN A 293 9.61 8.35 -12.67
CA ASN A 293 9.32 7.32 -13.66
C ASN A 293 7.99 6.61 -13.39
N VAL A 294 6.88 7.35 -13.32
CA VAL A 294 5.54 6.78 -13.17
C VAL A 294 5.02 6.30 -14.51
N ARG A 295 4.54 5.06 -14.57
CA ARG A 295 4.08 4.37 -15.77
C ARG A 295 2.59 4.08 -15.81
N GLY A 296 1.89 4.16 -14.69
CA GLY A 296 0.46 3.89 -14.63
C GLY A 296 -0.17 4.32 -13.32
N TYR A 297 -1.50 4.46 -13.38
CA TYR A 297 -2.32 4.81 -12.24
C TYR A 297 -3.64 4.05 -12.29
N PHE A 298 -4.03 3.47 -11.16
CA PHE A 298 -5.26 2.70 -11.01
C PHE A 298 -6.09 3.24 -9.85
N VAL A 299 -7.37 3.45 -10.11
CA VAL A 299 -8.31 3.88 -9.07
C VAL A 299 -8.75 2.66 -8.25
N TRP A 300 -8.69 2.74 -6.95
CA TRP A 300 -9.41 1.86 -6.05
C TRP A 300 -10.75 2.50 -5.69
N SER A 301 -11.87 1.90 -6.10
CA SER A 301 -12.01 0.68 -6.88
C SER A 301 -13.01 0.90 -8.03
N LEU A 302 -13.09 -0.08 -8.95
CA LEU A 302 -14.04 0.00 -10.06
C LEU A 302 -15.50 0.00 -9.57
N ILE A 303 -15.83 -0.91 -8.64
CA ILE A 303 -17.16 -1.08 -8.06
C ILE A 303 -17.10 -1.05 -6.55
N ASP A 304 -18.18 -0.62 -5.89
CA ASP A 304 -18.32 -0.80 -4.44
C ASP A 304 -18.22 -2.30 -4.12
N ASN A 305 -17.45 -2.66 -3.10
CA ASN A 305 -17.13 -4.03 -2.75
C ASN A 305 -17.09 -4.24 -1.23
N PHE A 306 -16.73 -5.44 -0.80
CA PHE A 306 -16.49 -5.78 0.60
C PHE A 306 -15.13 -5.24 1.05
N GLU A 307 -15.12 -4.15 1.82
CA GLU A 307 -13.91 -3.45 2.27
C GLU A 307 -13.34 -4.06 3.56
N TRP A 308 -12.85 -5.28 3.45
CA TRP A 308 -12.17 -6.01 4.53
C TRP A 308 -12.90 -5.92 5.88
N GLY A 309 -12.24 -5.48 6.94
CA GLY A 309 -12.83 -5.31 8.28
C GLY A 309 -13.96 -4.28 8.36
N PHE A 310 -14.12 -3.40 7.37
CA PHE A 310 -15.22 -2.45 7.27
C PHE A 310 -16.47 -3.04 6.59
N GLY A 311 -16.35 -4.23 5.97
CA GLY A 311 -17.47 -4.86 5.27
C GLY A 311 -18.05 -3.96 4.18
N TYR A 312 -19.34 -3.66 4.25
CA TYR A 312 -20.05 -2.81 3.31
C TYR A 312 -20.34 -1.40 3.83
N THR A 313 -19.73 -0.99 4.95
CA THR A 313 -19.97 0.32 5.58
C THR A 313 -19.23 1.47 4.91
N VAL A 314 -18.21 1.17 4.10
CA VAL A 314 -17.39 2.14 3.37
C VAL A 314 -17.40 1.79 1.88
N ARG A 315 -17.49 2.81 1.03
CA ARG A 315 -17.63 2.63 -0.43
C ARG A 315 -16.51 3.37 -1.18
N PHE A 316 -15.70 2.62 -1.92
CA PHE A 316 -14.62 3.15 -2.76
C PHE A 316 -14.93 3.17 -4.26
N GLY A 317 -15.98 2.47 -4.69
CA GLY A 317 -16.26 2.24 -6.11
C GLY A 317 -16.50 3.51 -6.94
N LEU A 318 -16.04 3.51 -8.18
CA LEU A 318 -16.51 4.41 -9.23
C LEU A 318 -17.96 4.12 -9.63
N TYR A 319 -18.36 2.87 -9.43
CA TYR A 319 -19.74 2.44 -9.64
C TYR A 319 -20.38 2.09 -8.29
N HIS A 320 -21.54 2.67 -8.04
CA HIS A 320 -22.40 2.27 -6.92
C HIS A 320 -22.93 0.86 -7.16
N VAL A 321 -22.85 0.00 -6.14
CA VAL A 321 -23.46 -1.33 -6.14
C VAL A 321 -24.60 -1.36 -5.14
N ASP A 322 -25.79 -1.66 -5.63
CA ASP A 322 -26.89 -2.12 -4.81
C ASP A 322 -26.61 -3.59 -4.45
N PHE A 323 -26.26 -3.84 -3.20
CA PHE A 323 -25.83 -5.18 -2.77
C PHE A 323 -26.97 -6.21 -2.71
N GLU A 324 -28.24 -5.78 -2.70
CA GLU A 324 -29.39 -6.68 -2.75
C GLU A 324 -29.68 -7.13 -4.19
N THR A 325 -29.78 -6.18 -5.11
CA THR A 325 -30.13 -6.45 -6.51
C THR A 325 -28.92 -6.69 -7.41
N GLN A 326 -27.71 -6.42 -6.90
CA GLN A 326 -26.46 -6.46 -7.66
C GLN A 326 -26.40 -5.47 -8.83
N LYS A 327 -27.27 -4.46 -8.86
CA LYS A 327 -27.28 -3.42 -9.90
C LYS A 327 -26.07 -2.51 -9.73
N ARG A 328 -25.37 -2.18 -10.82
CA ARG A 328 -24.24 -1.27 -10.88
C ARG A 328 -24.67 0.03 -11.54
N ILE A 329 -24.45 1.16 -10.88
CA ILE A 329 -24.82 2.48 -11.36
C ILE A 329 -23.54 3.33 -11.43
N PRO A 330 -23.19 3.91 -12.60
CA PRO A 330 -22.00 4.76 -12.69
C PRO A 330 -22.19 6.03 -11.86
N LYS A 331 -21.20 6.32 -11.01
CA LYS A 331 -21.17 7.57 -10.24
C LYS A 331 -20.65 8.73 -11.10
N THR A 332 -20.75 9.95 -10.61
CA THR A 332 -20.22 11.14 -11.28
C THR A 332 -18.71 10.99 -11.55
N SER A 333 -17.97 10.43 -10.59
CA SER A 333 -16.55 10.13 -10.74
C SER A 333 -16.22 9.15 -11.86
N ALA A 334 -17.09 8.15 -12.13
CA ALA A 334 -16.89 7.23 -13.25
C ALA A 334 -17.00 7.95 -14.60
N LYS A 335 -17.98 8.84 -14.73
CA LYS A 335 -18.18 9.65 -15.95
C LYS A 335 -16.99 10.58 -16.17
N TRP A 336 -16.57 11.28 -15.12
CA TRP A 336 -15.41 12.16 -15.14
C TRP A 336 -14.12 11.42 -15.51
N TYR A 337 -13.83 10.29 -14.83
CA TYR A 337 -12.61 9.50 -15.08
C TYR A 337 -12.55 8.93 -16.50
N ARG A 338 -13.71 8.50 -17.04
CA ARG A 338 -13.82 8.10 -18.45
C ARG A 338 -13.48 9.24 -19.41
N GLY A 339 -13.98 10.47 -19.15
CA GLY A 339 -13.63 11.67 -19.91
C GLY A 339 -12.15 11.99 -19.85
N PHE A 340 -11.56 11.94 -18.66
CA PHE A 340 -10.13 12.13 -18.44
C PHE A 340 -9.28 11.12 -19.25
N LEU A 341 -9.60 9.83 -19.21
CA LEU A 341 -8.92 8.79 -19.99
C LEU A 341 -9.09 8.95 -21.50
N ALA A 342 -10.19 9.53 -21.95
CA ALA A 342 -10.43 9.83 -23.36
C ALA A 342 -9.71 11.09 -23.87
N GLY A 343 -8.95 11.80 -23.00
CA GLY A 343 -8.24 13.00 -23.35
C GLY A 343 -9.15 14.22 -23.59
N ALA A 344 -10.36 14.23 -23.02
CA ALA A 344 -11.32 15.31 -23.15
C ALA A 344 -10.92 16.53 -22.27
N GLY A 345 -9.92 17.30 -22.71
CA GLY A 345 -9.54 18.62 -22.17
C GLY A 345 -8.76 18.62 -20.85
N PRO A 346 -8.30 19.79 -20.39
CA PRO A 346 -7.68 19.95 -19.07
C PRO A 346 -8.65 19.55 -17.96
N VAL A 347 -8.10 19.05 -16.88
CA VAL A 347 -8.86 18.57 -15.71
C VAL A 347 -9.82 19.64 -15.16
N ASP A 348 -9.49 20.93 -15.29
CA ASP A 348 -10.30 22.06 -14.81
C ASP A 348 -11.59 22.30 -15.60
N ASP A 349 -11.57 22.11 -16.92
CA ASP A 349 -12.75 22.36 -17.78
C ASP A 349 -13.85 21.31 -17.57
N GLN A 350 -13.50 20.08 -17.20
CA GLN A 350 -14.45 18.99 -17.00
C GLN A 350 -15.28 19.14 -15.71
N VAL A 351 -14.73 19.76 -14.67
CA VAL A 351 -15.46 20.06 -13.42
C VAL A 351 -16.46 21.19 -13.60
N GLN A 352 -16.16 22.17 -14.46
CA GLN A 352 -17.10 23.25 -14.77
C GLN A 352 -18.28 22.76 -15.61
N ALA A 353 -18.04 21.86 -16.57
CA ALA A 353 -19.12 21.27 -17.38
C ALA A 353 -20.10 20.43 -16.54
N LEU A 354 -19.60 19.67 -15.55
CA LEU A 354 -20.43 18.86 -14.64
C LEU A 354 -21.29 19.71 -13.68
N LYS A 355 -20.87 20.95 -13.36
CA LYS A 355 -21.63 21.89 -12.54
C LYS A 355 -22.70 22.65 -13.33
N ALA A 356 -22.58 22.70 -14.65
CA ALA A 356 -23.56 23.34 -15.54
C ALA A 356 -24.74 22.42 -15.89
N ASP A 357 -24.55 21.09 -15.77
CA ASP A 357 -25.57 20.06 -16.06
C ASP A 357 -26.30 19.57 -14.79
N SER A 358 -25.99 20.11 -13.62
CA SER A 358 -26.66 19.85 -12.33
C SER A 358 -27.52 21.05 -11.90
#